data_2af60a029e86f0d1d9fb5742dada46ee
#
_entry.id   2af60a029e86f0d1d9fb5742dada46ee
#
_cell.length_a   1.000
_cell.length_b   1.000
_cell.length_c   1.000
_cell.angle_alpha   90.00
_cell.angle_beta   90.00
_cell.angle_gamma   90.00
#
_symmetry.space_group_name_H-M   'P 1'
#
loop_
_entity.id
_entity.type
_entity.pdbx_description
1 polymer ?
#
loop_
_entity_poly.entity_id
_entity_poly.type
_entity_poly.pdbx_seq_one_letter_code
_entity_poly.pdbx_strand_id
1 'polypeptide(L)'
;MGPATQFRGTGMKNDPDALYSDHLAELRIRMDRALAAHGFDGVAIYSGSAGFAFLDDHSYPFRTNPHFKHWVPLTDLQQSFVGYVPGQKPVLCFHQPADYWHKPPALPKGSWLGEYRLEVLRDADRARDLLELDGRRIAFIGEWQDRFADWGFAAANPAGLLNELHYHRAIKTPYELECMRRASSMAVRGHVAARDAFMSGASEFEAHLAYCAAVGQREEELPYGNIIAFNENAAVLHYQHVSHERDGPRRSFLIDAGAQYRGYAADITRTYSNGEGEFADLVRGVDELQLVLCAAIRSQADYREIHLLAHRLIAGLLLDAGIIEGDADEAVASGLSSVFFPHGIGHLLGLQVHDIAGLAGDASGTGIPRPAGHPYLRLTRRLEPGFVVTIEPGIYFIDLLLQQARSGAIGRRIHWDTVERLRPYGGIRIEDDVACTAGTPENLTRDAFAKQ
;
A
#
# COMPACT_ATOMS: atom_id res chain seq x y z
N MET A 1 9.55 -24.26 49.81
CA MET A 1 8.48 -24.37 48.78
C MET A 1 7.91 -22.97 48.61
N GLY A 2 8.39 -22.23 47.63
CA GLY A 2 7.85 -20.93 47.23
C GLY A 2 7.08 -21.07 45.90
N PRO A 3 6.00 -20.34 45.66
CA PRO A 3 5.14 -20.56 44.52
C PRO A 3 5.82 -20.10 43.22
N ALA A 4 5.73 -20.95 42.21
CA ALA A 4 6.16 -20.67 40.84
C ALA A 4 5.31 -19.53 40.26
N THR A 5 5.91 -18.40 39.96
CA THR A 5 5.31 -17.30 39.21
C THR A 5 5.15 -17.73 37.75
N GLN A 6 3.93 -18.07 37.37
CA GLN A 6 3.57 -18.32 35.96
C GLN A 6 3.72 -17.01 35.17
N PHE A 7 4.67 -16.98 34.25
CA PHE A 7 4.71 -16.01 33.16
C PHE A 7 3.53 -16.28 32.22
N ARG A 8 2.39 -15.64 32.47
CA ARG A 8 1.33 -15.45 31.47
C ARG A 8 1.51 -14.06 30.88
N GLY A 9 1.65 -13.96 29.55
CA GLY A 9 1.25 -12.74 28.90
C GLY A 9 2.21 -12.05 27.93
N THR A 10 2.78 -12.77 26.95
CA THR A 10 3.36 -12.10 25.76
C THR A 10 2.49 -12.25 24.50
N GLY A 11 1.52 -13.17 24.49
CA GLY A 11 0.65 -13.42 23.33
C GLY A 11 -0.56 -12.48 23.18
N MET A 12 -1.03 -11.82 24.25
CA MET A 12 -2.27 -11.03 24.21
C MET A 12 -2.10 -9.59 23.69
N LYS A 13 -0.89 -9.03 23.74
CA LYS A 13 -0.67 -7.63 23.31
C LYS A 13 -0.65 -7.43 21.79
N ASN A 14 -0.50 -8.49 21.00
CA ASN A 14 -0.38 -8.47 19.55
C ASN A 14 -1.54 -9.18 18.84
N ASP A 15 -2.68 -9.36 19.51
CA ASP A 15 -3.88 -9.87 18.86
C ASP A 15 -4.73 -8.70 18.32
N PRO A 16 -4.94 -8.60 16.99
CA PRO A 16 -5.79 -7.56 16.43
C PRO A 16 -7.19 -7.50 17.05
N ASP A 17 -7.77 -8.64 17.43
CA ASP A 17 -9.09 -8.64 18.05
C ASP A 17 -9.09 -7.94 19.42
N ALA A 18 -7.99 -8.02 20.16
CA ALA A 18 -7.84 -7.30 21.43
C ALA A 18 -7.60 -5.79 21.26
N LEU A 19 -7.06 -5.37 20.11
CA LEU A 19 -6.77 -3.97 19.79
C LEU A 19 -7.93 -3.24 19.10
N TYR A 20 -8.95 -3.98 18.65
CA TYR A 20 -9.99 -3.43 17.79
C TYR A 20 -10.89 -2.42 18.50
N SER A 21 -11.26 -2.64 19.76
CA SER A 21 -12.12 -1.72 20.51
C SER A 21 -11.47 -0.33 20.66
N ASP A 22 -10.17 -0.29 20.97
CA ASP A 22 -9.41 0.95 21.08
C ASP A 22 -9.28 1.65 19.72
N HIS A 23 -9.08 0.88 18.64
CA HIS A 23 -9.08 1.39 17.28
C HIS A 23 -10.42 2.06 16.94
N LEU A 24 -11.54 1.41 17.18
CA LEU A 24 -12.85 1.97 16.88
C LEU A 24 -13.16 3.20 17.76
N ALA A 25 -12.71 3.22 19.02
CA ALA A 25 -12.82 4.40 19.86
C ALA A 25 -12.08 5.61 19.25
N GLU A 26 -10.85 5.41 18.75
CA GLU A 26 -10.10 6.46 18.06
C GLU A 26 -10.79 6.91 16.77
N LEU A 27 -11.36 5.99 15.97
CA LEU A 27 -12.12 6.35 14.78
C LEU A 27 -13.35 7.22 15.10
N ARG A 28 -14.06 6.90 16.19
CA ARG A 28 -15.19 7.72 16.65
C ARG A 28 -14.73 9.14 17.02
N ILE A 29 -13.63 9.28 17.76
CA ILE A 29 -13.08 10.59 18.14
C ILE A 29 -12.74 11.42 16.89
N ARG A 30 -12.08 10.80 15.90
CA ARG A 30 -11.73 11.46 14.61
C ARG A 30 -12.99 11.84 13.83
N MET A 31 -13.97 10.94 13.77
CA MET A 31 -15.23 11.18 13.06
C MET A 31 -16.08 12.26 13.75
N ASP A 32 -16.21 12.23 15.09
CA ASP A 32 -16.97 13.23 15.85
C ASP A 32 -16.43 14.63 15.60
N ARG A 33 -15.10 14.79 15.61
CA ARG A 33 -14.44 16.05 15.30
C ARG A 33 -14.72 16.53 13.87
N ALA A 34 -14.55 15.62 12.90
CA ALA A 34 -14.73 15.93 11.49
C ALA A 34 -16.21 16.29 11.18
N LEU A 35 -17.17 15.54 11.74
CA LEU A 35 -18.60 15.83 11.57
C LEU A 35 -18.96 17.21 12.15
N ALA A 36 -18.50 17.53 13.36
CA ALA A 36 -18.72 18.81 14.00
C ALA A 36 -18.12 19.98 13.21
N ALA A 37 -16.88 19.82 12.69
CA ALA A 37 -16.19 20.84 11.90
C ALA A 37 -16.91 21.16 10.58
N HIS A 38 -17.59 20.16 9.99
CA HIS A 38 -18.24 20.28 8.68
C HIS A 38 -19.78 20.36 8.75
N GLY A 39 -20.36 20.43 9.98
CA GLY A 39 -21.79 20.67 10.18
C GLY A 39 -22.67 19.48 9.79
N PHE A 40 -22.20 18.25 10.00
CA PHE A 40 -22.98 17.02 9.85
C PHE A 40 -23.34 16.42 11.21
N ASP A 41 -24.52 15.80 11.30
CA ASP A 41 -24.99 15.12 12.49
C ASP A 41 -24.55 13.65 12.54
N GLY A 42 -24.10 13.10 11.39
CA GLY A 42 -23.65 11.72 11.29
C GLY A 42 -23.14 11.38 9.89
N VAL A 43 -22.78 10.12 9.71
CA VAL A 43 -22.23 9.58 8.46
C VAL A 43 -22.81 8.21 8.13
N ALA A 44 -23.05 7.96 6.85
CA ALA A 44 -23.32 6.64 6.29
C ALA A 44 -22.19 6.28 5.32
N ILE A 45 -21.47 5.21 5.60
CA ILE A 45 -20.34 4.74 4.82
C ILE A 45 -20.77 3.49 4.05
N TYR A 46 -20.78 3.59 2.72
CA TYR A 46 -21.17 2.51 1.83
C TYR A 46 -20.00 1.61 1.49
N SER A 47 -20.19 0.29 1.53
CA SER A 47 -19.13 -0.68 1.21
C SER A 47 -18.79 -0.75 -0.28
N GLY A 48 -19.71 -0.31 -1.15
CA GLY A 48 -19.57 -0.42 -2.60
C GLY A 48 -20.35 -1.60 -3.18
N SER A 49 -20.31 -1.76 -4.50
CA SER A 49 -20.82 -2.90 -5.25
C SER A 49 -19.95 -3.17 -6.47
N ALA A 50 -19.88 -4.44 -6.91
CA ALA A 50 -19.21 -4.78 -8.15
C ALA A 50 -19.92 -4.13 -9.36
N GLY A 51 -19.13 -3.63 -10.31
CA GLY A 51 -19.62 -3.28 -11.65
C GLY A 51 -19.62 -4.51 -12.55
N PHE A 52 -20.37 -4.45 -13.66
CA PHE A 52 -20.41 -5.51 -14.67
C PHE A 52 -19.61 -5.13 -15.92
N ALA A 53 -19.08 -6.11 -16.62
CA ALA A 53 -18.47 -5.92 -17.93
C ALA A 53 -19.51 -5.40 -18.94
N PHE A 54 -19.04 -4.69 -19.96
CA PHE A 54 -19.94 -4.05 -20.93
C PHE A 54 -20.81 -5.09 -21.64
N LEU A 55 -22.14 -4.96 -21.51
CA LEU A 55 -23.17 -5.86 -22.07
C LEU A 55 -23.00 -7.34 -21.65
N ASP A 56 -22.46 -7.59 -20.44
CA ASP A 56 -22.23 -8.92 -19.92
C ASP A 56 -22.81 -9.03 -18.48
N ASP A 57 -23.05 -10.24 -18.01
CA ASP A 57 -23.40 -10.56 -16.63
C ASP A 57 -22.18 -10.91 -15.76
N HIS A 58 -20.96 -10.86 -16.34
CA HIS A 58 -19.72 -11.05 -15.63
C HIS A 58 -19.34 -9.79 -14.83
N SER A 59 -19.17 -9.93 -13.52
CA SER A 59 -18.75 -8.82 -12.66
C SER A 59 -17.24 -8.62 -12.69
N TYR A 60 -16.80 -7.34 -12.63
CA TYR A 60 -15.41 -7.03 -12.33
C TYR A 60 -15.06 -7.45 -10.90
N PRO A 61 -13.76 -7.74 -10.61
CA PRO A 61 -13.30 -7.98 -9.24
C PRO A 61 -13.71 -6.84 -8.32
N PHE A 62 -14.36 -7.18 -7.21
CA PHE A 62 -14.84 -6.20 -6.24
C PHE A 62 -13.80 -5.90 -5.18
N ARG A 63 -13.70 -4.63 -4.80
CA ARG A 63 -12.91 -4.15 -3.67
C ARG A 63 -13.76 -3.28 -2.77
N THR A 64 -13.90 -3.68 -1.51
CA THR A 64 -14.65 -2.90 -0.52
C THR A 64 -14.01 -1.52 -0.31
N ASN A 65 -14.86 -0.49 -0.22
CA ASN A 65 -14.47 0.90 0.03
C ASN A 65 -13.50 1.00 1.23
N PRO A 66 -12.37 1.71 1.10
CA PRO A 66 -11.39 1.87 2.19
C PRO A 66 -11.97 2.50 3.46
N HIS A 67 -12.90 3.47 3.35
CA HIS A 67 -13.56 4.03 4.52
C HIS A 67 -14.41 3.00 5.25
N PHE A 68 -15.10 2.10 4.53
CA PHE A 68 -15.85 1.01 5.13
C PHE A 68 -14.90 0.01 5.83
N LYS A 69 -13.82 -0.41 5.17
CA LYS A 69 -12.80 -1.31 5.75
C LYS A 69 -12.11 -0.73 6.97
N HIS A 70 -12.01 0.59 7.06
CA HIS A 70 -11.45 1.27 8.23
C HIS A 70 -12.30 1.02 9.50
N TRP A 71 -13.62 0.94 9.33
CA TRP A 71 -14.59 0.64 10.39
C TRP A 71 -14.82 -0.85 10.58
N VAL A 72 -14.95 -1.63 9.51
CA VAL A 72 -15.37 -3.03 9.54
C VAL A 72 -14.33 -3.92 8.87
N PRO A 73 -13.74 -4.92 9.57
CA PRO A 73 -12.66 -5.74 9.03
C PRO A 73 -13.15 -6.80 8.04
N LEU A 74 -14.01 -6.40 7.08
CA LEU A 74 -14.56 -7.23 6.00
C LEU A 74 -14.15 -6.62 4.65
N THR A 75 -13.56 -7.43 3.78
CA THR A 75 -12.88 -6.98 2.57
C THR A 75 -13.63 -7.29 1.27
N ASP A 76 -14.70 -8.10 1.35
CA ASP A 76 -15.50 -8.58 0.23
C ASP A 76 -17.00 -8.32 0.38
N LEU A 77 -17.40 -7.49 1.35
CA LEU A 77 -18.80 -7.22 1.65
C LEU A 77 -19.37 -6.13 0.76
N GLN A 78 -20.34 -6.49 -0.08
CA GLN A 78 -21.02 -5.58 -1.00
C GLN A 78 -22.35 -5.05 -0.43
N GLN A 79 -22.78 -3.87 -0.92
CA GLN A 79 -24.10 -3.28 -0.69
C GLN A 79 -24.48 -3.12 0.80
N SER A 80 -23.49 -2.93 1.64
CA SER A 80 -23.64 -2.81 3.09
C SER A 80 -23.27 -1.41 3.53
N PHE A 81 -23.72 -1.01 4.73
CA PHE A 81 -23.47 0.31 5.28
C PHE A 81 -22.97 0.24 6.72
N VAL A 82 -22.10 1.18 7.07
CA VAL A 82 -21.88 1.60 8.45
C VAL A 82 -22.56 2.94 8.63
N GLY A 83 -23.56 3.01 9.50
CA GLY A 83 -24.17 4.25 9.97
C GLY A 83 -23.60 4.66 11.32
N TYR A 84 -23.21 5.93 11.48
CA TYR A 84 -22.71 6.44 12.74
C TYR A 84 -23.23 7.85 13.02
N VAL A 85 -23.73 8.04 14.23
CA VAL A 85 -24.13 9.33 14.82
C VAL A 85 -23.34 9.50 16.13
N PRO A 86 -22.71 10.67 16.40
CA PRO A 86 -21.97 10.91 17.62
C PRO A 86 -22.74 10.55 18.89
N GLY A 87 -22.05 9.88 19.81
CA GLY A 87 -22.65 9.39 21.07
C GLY A 87 -23.47 8.12 20.95
N GLN A 88 -23.69 7.59 19.75
CA GLN A 88 -24.43 6.33 19.54
C GLN A 88 -23.49 5.18 19.17
N LYS A 89 -23.98 3.96 19.36
CA LYS A 89 -23.33 2.73 18.88
C LYS A 89 -23.52 2.66 17.36
N PRO A 90 -22.45 2.48 16.55
CA PRO A 90 -22.57 2.37 15.09
C PRO A 90 -23.52 1.23 14.69
N VAL A 91 -24.28 1.42 13.62
CA VAL A 91 -25.07 0.35 13.00
C VAL A 91 -24.28 -0.23 11.82
N LEU A 92 -24.18 -1.56 11.78
CA LEU A 92 -23.71 -2.29 10.61
C LEU A 92 -24.93 -2.88 9.89
N CYS A 93 -25.35 -2.27 8.80
CA CYS A 93 -26.36 -2.79 7.87
C CYS A 93 -25.68 -3.83 6.97
N PHE A 94 -25.75 -5.10 7.37
CA PHE A 94 -25.09 -6.22 6.71
C PHE A 94 -25.99 -6.80 5.65
N HIS A 95 -25.68 -6.60 4.38
CA HIS A 95 -26.45 -7.16 3.27
C HIS A 95 -26.15 -8.64 3.08
N GLN A 96 -27.18 -9.48 3.28
CA GLN A 96 -27.14 -10.93 3.05
C GLN A 96 -28.35 -11.31 2.20
N PRO A 97 -28.28 -11.19 0.86
CA PRO A 97 -29.39 -11.47 -0.02
C PRO A 97 -29.85 -12.94 0.08
N ALA A 98 -31.10 -13.19 -0.23
CA ALA A 98 -31.56 -14.54 -0.54
C ALA A 98 -31.23 -14.83 -2.00
N ASP A 99 -30.11 -15.48 -2.24
CA ASP A 99 -29.59 -15.76 -3.57
C ASP A 99 -29.31 -17.26 -3.73
N TYR A 100 -29.66 -17.83 -4.88
CA TYR A 100 -29.34 -19.21 -5.22
C TYR A 100 -28.32 -19.31 -6.36
N TRP A 101 -28.00 -18.19 -7.01
CA TRP A 101 -26.95 -18.10 -8.02
C TRP A 101 -25.57 -17.92 -7.39
N HIS A 102 -25.49 -17.12 -6.31
CA HIS A 102 -24.25 -16.80 -5.61
C HIS A 102 -24.40 -17.21 -4.15
N LYS A 103 -23.30 -17.66 -3.56
CA LYS A 103 -23.27 -17.94 -2.14
C LYS A 103 -23.37 -16.62 -1.35
N PRO A 104 -24.44 -16.38 -0.58
CA PRO A 104 -24.53 -15.18 0.24
C PRO A 104 -23.36 -15.11 1.25
N PRO A 105 -22.91 -13.89 1.63
CA PRO A 105 -21.86 -13.74 2.62
C PRO A 105 -22.30 -14.39 3.93
N ALA A 106 -21.37 -15.09 4.59
CA ALA A 106 -21.64 -15.68 5.90
C ALA A 106 -21.79 -14.56 6.94
N LEU A 107 -22.62 -14.80 7.97
CA LEU A 107 -22.70 -13.87 9.09
C LEU A 107 -21.31 -13.68 9.70
N PRO A 108 -20.89 -12.44 9.94
CA PRO A 108 -19.58 -12.15 10.46
C PRO A 108 -19.43 -12.70 11.88
N LYS A 109 -18.20 -13.03 12.25
CA LYS A 109 -17.83 -13.55 13.56
C LYS A 109 -16.65 -12.77 14.13
N GLY A 110 -16.55 -12.70 15.44
CA GLY A 110 -15.45 -12.05 16.14
C GLY A 110 -15.92 -11.13 17.26
N SER A 111 -15.03 -10.82 18.19
CA SER A 111 -15.29 -9.93 19.34
C SER A 111 -15.67 -8.52 18.89
N TRP A 112 -15.14 -8.07 17.76
CA TRP A 112 -15.38 -6.75 17.16
C TRP A 112 -16.87 -6.47 16.87
N LEU A 113 -17.70 -7.51 16.63
CA LEU A 113 -19.14 -7.34 16.42
C LEU A 113 -19.86 -6.72 17.64
N GLY A 114 -19.32 -6.93 18.83
CA GLY A 114 -19.81 -6.30 20.04
C GLY A 114 -19.84 -4.78 19.98
N GLU A 115 -19.06 -4.18 19.12
CA GLU A 115 -18.99 -2.72 18.92
C GLU A 115 -20.10 -2.16 18.01
N TYR A 116 -20.89 -3.02 17.35
CA TYR A 116 -21.94 -2.63 16.41
C TYR A 116 -23.31 -3.09 16.82
N ARG A 117 -24.34 -2.32 16.45
CA ARG A 117 -25.70 -2.84 16.28
C ARG A 117 -25.74 -3.50 14.89
N LEU A 118 -25.73 -4.84 14.86
CA LEU A 118 -25.76 -5.61 13.61
C LEU A 118 -27.21 -5.77 13.13
N GLU A 119 -27.49 -5.29 11.92
CA GLU A 119 -28.77 -5.44 11.23
C GLU A 119 -28.57 -6.23 9.92
N VAL A 120 -29.15 -7.42 9.84
CA VAL A 120 -29.00 -8.29 8.66
C VAL A 120 -30.13 -8.02 7.68
N LEU A 121 -29.76 -7.56 6.47
CA LEU A 121 -30.72 -7.14 5.46
C LEU A 121 -30.73 -8.13 4.29
N ARG A 122 -31.94 -8.54 3.89
CA ARG A 122 -32.17 -9.31 2.64
C ARG A 122 -32.26 -8.42 1.41
N ASP A 123 -32.69 -7.18 1.61
CA ASP A 123 -32.77 -6.11 0.64
C ASP A 123 -31.88 -4.96 1.12
N ALA A 124 -30.88 -4.57 0.32
CA ALA A 124 -29.93 -3.53 0.66
C ALA A 124 -30.59 -2.15 0.89
N ASP A 125 -31.69 -1.86 0.20
CA ASP A 125 -32.39 -0.58 0.29
C ASP A 125 -33.09 -0.37 1.64
N ARG A 126 -33.32 -1.44 2.39
CA ARG A 126 -33.80 -1.35 3.79
C ARG A 126 -32.78 -0.67 4.73
N ALA A 127 -31.54 -0.51 4.32
CA ALA A 127 -30.56 0.29 5.06
C ALA A 127 -31.04 1.73 5.28
N ARG A 128 -31.80 2.30 4.32
CA ARG A 128 -32.39 3.65 4.47
C ARG A 128 -33.13 3.83 5.81
N ASP A 129 -33.94 2.85 6.19
CA ASP A 129 -34.77 2.93 7.40
C ASP A 129 -33.93 2.88 8.70
N LEU A 130 -32.67 2.42 8.62
CA LEU A 130 -31.78 2.19 9.75
C LEU A 130 -30.69 3.25 9.90
N LEU A 131 -30.45 4.06 8.87
CA LEU A 131 -29.40 5.07 8.83
C LEU A 131 -29.80 6.40 9.50
N GLU A 132 -31.00 6.48 10.07
CA GLU A 132 -31.50 7.62 10.86
C GLU A 132 -31.42 8.97 10.09
N LEU A 133 -31.82 8.95 8.79
CA LEU A 133 -31.68 10.09 7.90
C LEU A 133 -32.66 11.22 8.19
N ASP A 134 -33.85 10.90 8.77
CA ASP A 134 -34.93 11.87 8.97
C ASP A 134 -34.53 12.94 10.02
N GLY A 135 -34.62 14.18 9.60
CA GLY A 135 -34.32 15.35 10.46
C GLY A 135 -32.86 15.56 10.81
N ARG A 136 -31.94 14.78 10.23
CA ARG A 136 -30.49 14.87 10.45
C ARG A 136 -29.73 15.17 9.17
N ARG A 137 -28.63 15.87 9.30
CA ARG A 137 -27.67 16.14 8.21
C ARG A 137 -26.65 14.99 8.14
N ILE A 138 -27.02 13.89 7.52
CA ILE A 138 -26.14 12.71 7.36
C ILE A 138 -25.30 12.85 6.08
N ALA A 139 -23.97 12.77 6.21
CA ALA A 139 -23.06 12.69 5.06
C ALA A 139 -22.99 11.27 4.53
N PHE A 140 -23.01 11.11 3.21
CA PHE A 140 -22.72 9.84 2.55
C PHE A 140 -21.25 9.77 2.16
N ILE A 141 -20.58 8.64 2.39
CA ILE A 141 -19.22 8.35 1.94
C ILE A 141 -19.22 7.03 1.17
N GLY A 142 -18.78 7.06 -0.08
CA GLY A 142 -18.67 5.87 -0.94
C GLY A 142 -18.97 6.14 -2.40
N GLU A 143 -19.04 5.07 -3.18
CA GLU A 143 -19.43 5.13 -4.57
C GLU A 143 -20.92 5.43 -4.68
N TRP A 144 -21.24 6.61 -5.26
CA TRP A 144 -22.64 7.03 -5.40
C TRP A 144 -23.36 6.19 -6.44
N GLN A 145 -24.62 5.87 -6.14
CA GLN A 145 -25.55 5.21 -7.06
C GLN A 145 -26.84 6.02 -7.14
N ASP A 146 -27.48 6.04 -8.30
CA ASP A 146 -28.71 6.82 -8.55
C ASP A 146 -29.85 6.48 -7.58
N ARG A 147 -29.92 5.22 -7.12
CA ARG A 147 -30.91 4.78 -6.11
C ARG A 147 -30.83 5.50 -4.77
N PHE A 148 -29.69 6.15 -4.46
CA PHE A 148 -29.51 6.90 -3.23
C PHE A 148 -30.04 8.34 -3.30
N ALA A 149 -30.43 8.83 -4.50
CA ALA A 149 -30.86 10.21 -4.71
C ALA A 149 -32.02 10.64 -3.81
N ASP A 150 -32.99 9.72 -3.61
CA ASP A 150 -34.19 9.97 -2.79
C ASP A 150 -34.07 9.50 -1.33
N TRP A 151 -32.86 9.12 -0.87
CA TRP A 151 -32.70 8.63 0.50
C TRP A 151 -32.69 9.76 1.55
N GLY A 152 -32.27 10.95 1.15
CA GLY A 152 -32.25 12.14 2.03
C GLY A 152 -30.88 12.44 2.65
N PHE A 153 -29.77 11.96 2.06
CA PHE A 153 -28.43 12.37 2.47
C PHE A 153 -28.22 13.88 2.28
N ALA A 154 -27.58 14.53 3.26
CA ALA A 154 -27.31 15.96 3.20
C ALA A 154 -26.22 16.32 2.17
N ALA A 155 -25.26 15.45 1.96
CA ALA A 155 -24.21 15.56 0.95
C ALA A 155 -23.59 14.19 0.64
N ALA A 156 -23.15 13.98 -0.60
CA ALA A 156 -22.37 12.83 -1.03
C ALA A 156 -20.90 13.21 -1.15
N ASN A 157 -20.04 12.45 -0.46
CA ASN A 157 -18.59 12.63 -0.48
C ASN A 157 -18.12 14.08 -0.26
N PRO A 158 -18.58 14.78 0.81
CA PRO A 158 -18.23 16.19 1.01
C PRO A 158 -16.72 16.36 1.18
N ALA A 159 -16.10 17.14 0.30
CA ALA A 159 -14.65 17.26 0.16
C ALA A 159 -13.95 17.67 1.48
N GLY A 160 -14.53 18.62 2.23
CA GLY A 160 -13.94 19.05 3.51
C GLY A 160 -13.89 17.91 4.52
N LEU A 161 -15.00 17.18 4.70
CA LEU A 161 -15.07 16.03 5.59
C LEU A 161 -14.07 14.94 5.15
N LEU A 162 -13.99 14.62 3.86
CA LEU A 162 -13.04 13.65 3.35
C LEU A 162 -11.60 14.06 3.58
N ASN A 163 -11.24 15.32 3.31
CA ASN A 163 -9.88 15.81 3.53
C ASN A 163 -9.43 15.65 4.98
N GLU A 164 -10.30 15.99 5.93
CA GLU A 164 -10.00 15.84 7.36
C GLU A 164 -9.82 14.38 7.75
N LEU A 165 -10.74 13.50 7.32
CA LEU A 165 -10.62 12.06 7.57
C LEU A 165 -9.36 11.46 6.92
N HIS A 166 -9.04 11.86 5.69
CA HIS A 166 -7.86 11.42 4.97
C HIS A 166 -6.56 11.85 5.66
N TYR A 167 -6.50 13.12 6.09
CA TYR A 167 -5.31 13.67 6.75
C TYR A 167 -4.96 12.90 8.01
N HIS A 168 -5.96 12.57 8.84
CA HIS A 168 -5.78 11.83 10.08
C HIS A 168 -5.62 10.32 9.90
N ARG A 169 -6.11 9.73 8.78
CA ARG A 169 -5.92 8.31 8.45
C ARG A 169 -4.44 7.95 8.20
N ALA A 170 -3.60 8.91 7.87
CA ALA A 170 -2.17 8.70 7.75
C ALA A 170 -1.53 8.16 9.06
N ILE A 171 -2.08 8.56 10.23
CA ILE A 171 -1.62 8.10 11.55
C ILE A 171 -2.33 6.79 11.90
N LYS A 172 -1.61 5.68 11.81
CA LYS A 172 -2.10 4.33 12.08
C LYS A 172 -2.27 4.09 13.58
N THR A 173 -3.36 3.45 13.96
CA THR A 173 -3.58 2.95 15.31
C THR A 173 -2.77 1.66 15.55
N PRO A 174 -2.59 1.20 16.81
CA PRO A 174 -1.92 -0.07 17.09
C PRO A 174 -2.56 -1.28 16.39
N TYR A 175 -3.89 -1.28 16.23
CA TYR A 175 -4.62 -2.30 15.46
C TYR A 175 -4.18 -2.32 13.99
N GLU A 176 -4.13 -1.16 13.34
CA GLU A 176 -3.75 -1.02 11.94
C GLU A 176 -2.30 -1.47 11.72
N LEU A 177 -1.38 -1.06 12.61
CA LEU A 177 0.02 -1.49 12.56
C LEU A 177 0.16 -3.00 12.70
N GLU A 178 -0.63 -3.65 13.58
CA GLU A 178 -0.59 -5.10 13.73
C GLU A 178 -1.14 -5.82 12.48
N CYS A 179 -2.19 -5.28 11.85
CA CYS A 179 -2.69 -5.79 10.58
C CYS A 179 -1.61 -5.70 9.48
N MET A 180 -0.88 -4.60 9.41
CA MET A 180 0.20 -4.41 8.43
C MET A 180 1.40 -5.33 8.69
N ARG A 181 1.79 -5.57 9.95
CA ARG A 181 2.81 -6.60 10.30
C ARG A 181 2.43 -7.98 9.81
N ARG A 182 1.15 -8.35 9.95
CA ARG A 182 0.64 -9.64 9.46
C ARG A 182 0.62 -9.68 7.94
N ALA A 183 0.22 -8.61 7.27
CA ALA A 183 0.27 -8.50 5.82
C ALA A 183 1.70 -8.68 5.31
N SER A 184 2.70 -7.99 5.91
CA SER A 184 4.12 -8.14 5.56
C SER A 184 4.62 -9.57 5.79
N SER A 185 4.22 -10.22 6.91
CA SER A 185 4.58 -11.62 7.16
C SER A 185 3.97 -12.60 6.14
N MET A 186 2.76 -12.31 5.64
CA MET A 186 2.15 -13.09 4.56
C MET A 186 2.89 -12.87 3.24
N ALA A 187 3.16 -11.62 2.87
CA ALA A 187 3.85 -11.26 1.63
C ALA A 187 5.25 -11.89 1.57
N VAL A 188 6.02 -11.85 2.67
CA VAL A 188 7.37 -12.43 2.73
C VAL A 188 7.37 -13.92 2.43
N ARG A 189 6.37 -14.70 2.91
CA ARG A 189 6.26 -16.12 2.51
C ARG A 189 6.09 -16.28 1.00
N GLY A 190 5.29 -15.41 0.38
CA GLY A 190 5.13 -15.38 -1.07
C GLY A 190 6.41 -15.04 -1.81
N HIS A 191 7.16 -14.03 -1.33
CA HIS A 191 8.46 -13.65 -1.90
C HIS A 191 9.47 -14.79 -1.88
N VAL A 192 9.56 -15.53 -0.76
CA VAL A 192 10.45 -16.70 -0.65
C VAL A 192 10.03 -17.77 -1.64
N ALA A 193 8.74 -18.10 -1.73
CA ALA A 193 8.24 -19.11 -2.66
C ALA A 193 8.47 -18.73 -4.13
N ALA A 194 8.24 -17.47 -4.51
CA ALA A 194 8.48 -17.01 -5.86
C ALA A 194 9.97 -17.00 -6.24
N ARG A 195 10.85 -16.57 -5.30
CA ARG A 195 12.31 -16.69 -5.48
C ARG A 195 12.74 -18.11 -5.72
N ASP A 196 12.29 -19.04 -4.89
CA ASP A 196 12.65 -20.45 -4.99
C ASP A 196 12.12 -21.08 -6.29
N ALA A 197 10.94 -20.68 -6.75
CA ALA A 197 10.42 -21.03 -8.06
C ALA A 197 11.30 -20.53 -9.20
N PHE A 198 11.71 -19.25 -9.18
CA PHE A 198 12.65 -18.69 -10.15
C PHE A 198 13.97 -19.46 -10.17
N MET A 199 14.57 -19.73 -9.03
CA MET A 199 15.83 -20.47 -8.92
C MET A 199 15.70 -21.93 -9.41
N SER A 200 14.49 -22.49 -9.35
CA SER A 200 14.17 -23.86 -9.83
C SER A 200 13.79 -23.92 -11.31
N GLY A 201 13.83 -22.81 -12.04
CA GLY A 201 13.55 -22.78 -13.48
C GLY A 201 12.09 -22.50 -13.86
N ALA A 202 11.27 -21.99 -12.96
CA ALA A 202 9.87 -21.60 -13.24
C ALA A 202 9.79 -20.42 -14.22
N SER A 203 8.68 -20.29 -14.96
CA SER A 203 8.33 -19.07 -15.71
C SER A 203 7.88 -17.96 -14.76
N GLU A 204 7.71 -16.72 -15.29
CA GLU A 204 7.13 -15.61 -14.51
C GLU A 204 5.73 -15.98 -13.99
N PHE A 205 4.91 -16.61 -14.83
CA PHE A 205 3.57 -17.06 -14.43
C PHE A 205 3.60 -18.10 -13.31
N GLU A 206 4.50 -19.07 -13.37
CA GLU A 206 4.64 -20.08 -12.31
C GLU A 206 5.19 -19.50 -11.02
N ALA A 207 6.10 -18.52 -11.09
CA ALA A 207 6.56 -17.77 -9.92
C ALA A 207 5.43 -16.95 -9.29
N HIS A 208 4.55 -16.33 -10.11
CA HIS A 208 3.33 -15.67 -9.64
C HIS A 208 2.38 -16.66 -8.93
N LEU A 209 2.13 -17.82 -9.50
CA LEU A 209 1.29 -18.84 -8.85
C LEU A 209 1.89 -19.35 -7.54
N ALA A 210 3.21 -19.52 -7.48
CA ALA A 210 3.90 -19.89 -6.25
C ALA A 210 3.74 -18.83 -5.16
N TYR A 211 3.81 -17.55 -5.52
CA TYR A 211 3.52 -16.42 -4.63
C TYR A 211 2.11 -16.51 -4.06
N CYS A 212 1.10 -16.55 -4.93
CA CYS A 212 -0.31 -16.58 -4.53
C CYS A 212 -0.64 -17.78 -3.62
N ALA A 213 -0.09 -18.96 -3.96
CA ALA A 213 -0.27 -20.17 -3.16
C ALA A 213 0.34 -20.06 -1.75
N ALA A 214 1.54 -19.47 -1.64
CA ALA A 214 2.23 -19.30 -0.35
C ALA A 214 1.60 -18.22 0.54
N VAL A 215 1.08 -17.15 -0.07
CA VAL A 215 0.32 -16.10 0.61
C VAL A 215 -1.06 -16.61 1.05
N GLY A 216 -1.65 -17.53 0.28
CA GLY A 216 -3.01 -18.05 0.49
C GLY A 216 -4.09 -17.04 0.08
N GLN A 217 -3.81 -16.20 -0.92
CA GLN A 217 -4.74 -15.22 -1.49
C GLN A 217 -4.85 -15.43 -2.99
N ARG A 218 -6.09 -15.31 -3.52
CA ARG A 218 -6.34 -15.26 -4.95
C ARG A 218 -5.87 -13.91 -5.50
N GLU A 219 -5.64 -13.81 -6.78
CA GLU A 219 -5.18 -12.57 -7.43
C GLU A 219 -6.08 -11.37 -7.13
N GLU A 220 -7.40 -11.57 -7.12
CA GLU A 220 -8.36 -10.50 -6.80
C GLU A 220 -8.31 -10.06 -5.33
N GLU A 221 -7.79 -10.91 -4.44
CA GLU A 221 -7.65 -10.63 -3.01
C GLU A 221 -6.34 -9.90 -2.68
N LEU A 222 -5.36 -9.90 -3.60
CA LEU A 222 -4.11 -9.17 -3.42
C LEU A 222 -4.36 -7.65 -3.40
N PRO A 223 -3.55 -6.86 -2.67
CA PRO A 223 -3.73 -5.41 -2.62
C PRO A 223 -3.52 -4.74 -3.98
N TYR A 224 -2.65 -5.30 -4.82
CA TYR A 224 -2.39 -4.89 -6.21
C TYR A 224 -1.94 -6.11 -7.04
N GLY A 225 -1.93 -5.96 -8.36
CA GLY A 225 -1.43 -6.99 -9.27
C GLY A 225 0.09 -7.14 -9.12
N ASN A 226 0.56 -8.36 -8.88
CA ASN A 226 1.99 -8.63 -8.72
C ASN A 226 2.80 -8.25 -9.96
N ILE A 227 3.97 -7.68 -9.75
CA ILE A 227 5.01 -7.51 -10.77
C ILE A 227 6.00 -8.66 -10.59
N ILE A 228 6.06 -9.55 -11.55
CA ILE A 228 6.97 -10.70 -11.61
C ILE A 228 7.76 -10.54 -12.89
N ALA A 229 8.95 -9.96 -12.82
CA ALA A 229 9.69 -9.53 -13.99
C ALA A 229 11.08 -10.18 -14.06
N PHE A 230 11.33 -10.93 -15.10
CA PHE A 230 12.65 -11.52 -15.37
C PHE A 230 13.44 -10.66 -16.34
N ASN A 231 14.74 -10.52 -16.11
CA ASN A 231 15.68 -9.86 -17.00
C ASN A 231 15.24 -8.44 -17.38
N GLU A 232 15.24 -8.10 -18.68
CA GLU A 232 14.85 -6.80 -19.25
C GLU A 232 13.42 -6.36 -18.89
N ASN A 233 12.52 -7.30 -18.58
CA ASN A 233 11.16 -6.97 -18.13
C ASN A 233 11.17 -6.14 -16.82
N ALA A 234 12.20 -6.28 -15.99
CA ALA A 234 12.38 -5.51 -14.77
C ALA A 234 12.64 -4.00 -15.00
N ALA A 235 12.90 -3.57 -16.24
CA ALA A 235 12.95 -2.17 -16.62
C ALA A 235 11.57 -1.54 -16.84
N VAL A 236 10.49 -2.35 -16.92
CA VAL A 236 9.11 -1.88 -17.04
C VAL A 236 8.53 -1.72 -15.63
N LEU A 237 8.39 -0.48 -15.15
CA LEU A 237 8.05 -0.19 -13.75
C LEU A 237 6.75 -0.85 -13.27
N HIS A 238 5.75 -0.99 -14.14
CA HIS A 238 4.47 -1.67 -13.86
C HIS A 238 4.27 -2.83 -14.83
N TYR A 239 5.20 -3.78 -14.83
CA TYR A 239 5.14 -4.98 -15.66
C TYR A 239 4.12 -5.97 -15.12
N GLN A 240 3.07 -6.25 -15.89
CA GLN A 240 1.95 -7.12 -15.48
C GLN A 240 1.64 -8.23 -16.50
N HIS A 241 2.56 -8.52 -17.43
CA HIS A 241 2.31 -9.50 -18.49
C HIS A 241 2.54 -10.96 -18.08
N VAL A 242 3.38 -11.22 -17.10
CA VAL A 242 3.76 -12.54 -16.57
C VAL A 242 3.89 -13.63 -17.64
N SER A 243 5.07 -13.73 -18.27
CA SER A 243 5.35 -14.69 -19.33
C SER A 243 5.19 -16.15 -18.88
N HIS A 244 4.63 -16.97 -19.76
CA HIS A 244 4.53 -18.42 -19.56
C HIS A 244 5.79 -19.19 -20.03
N GLU A 245 6.74 -18.50 -20.67
CA GLU A 245 7.93 -19.10 -21.24
C GLU A 245 8.94 -19.42 -20.14
N ARG A 246 9.52 -20.64 -20.21
CA ARG A 246 10.59 -21.11 -19.32
C ARG A 246 11.96 -20.97 -19.96
N ASP A 247 12.02 -20.96 -21.29
CA ASP A 247 13.25 -20.95 -22.05
C ASP A 247 13.86 -19.55 -22.11
N GLY A 248 15.18 -19.48 -22.12
CA GLY A 248 15.91 -18.23 -22.22
C GLY A 248 16.91 -18.03 -21.08
N PRO A 249 17.72 -16.99 -21.18
CA PRO A 249 18.68 -16.64 -20.14
C PRO A 249 17.96 -16.20 -18.86
N ARG A 250 18.44 -16.67 -17.72
CA ARG A 250 18.00 -16.25 -16.40
C ARG A 250 19.09 -15.39 -15.77
N ARG A 251 18.95 -14.08 -15.82
CA ARG A 251 19.93 -13.11 -15.31
C ARG A 251 19.50 -12.51 -13.98
N SER A 252 18.25 -12.06 -13.93
CA SER A 252 17.70 -11.32 -12.81
C SER A 252 16.22 -11.61 -12.64
N PHE A 253 15.73 -11.40 -11.42
CA PHE A 253 14.32 -11.48 -11.06
C PHE A 253 13.96 -10.32 -10.13
N LEU A 254 13.07 -9.46 -10.58
CA LEU A 254 12.42 -8.45 -9.77
C LEU A 254 11.00 -8.91 -9.45
N ILE A 255 10.69 -8.99 -8.17
CA ILE A 255 9.34 -9.22 -7.66
C ILE A 255 8.89 -8.03 -6.83
N ASP A 256 7.75 -7.44 -7.20
CA ASP A 256 7.04 -6.43 -6.44
C ASP A 256 5.64 -6.97 -6.21
N ALA A 257 5.39 -7.37 -4.96
CA ALA A 257 4.19 -8.12 -4.61
C ALA A 257 3.84 -7.94 -3.14
N GLY A 258 2.56 -7.67 -2.90
CA GLY A 258 2.01 -7.45 -1.58
C GLY A 258 0.96 -8.48 -1.18
N ALA A 259 0.65 -8.51 0.09
CA ALA A 259 -0.48 -9.23 0.66
C ALA A 259 -1.35 -8.28 1.46
N GLN A 260 -2.56 -8.69 1.78
CA GLN A 260 -3.41 -7.92 2.67
C GLN A 260 -3.85 -8.73 3.89
N TYR A 261 -4.01 -8.06 5.03
CA TYR A 261 -4.66 -8.64 6.20
C TYR A 261 -5.72 -7.68 6.72
N ARG A 262 -7.00 -8.10 6.73
CA ARG A 262 -8.16 -7.28 7.11
C ARG A 262 -8.24 -5.95 6.35
N GLY A 263 -7.80 -5.97 5.07
CA GLY A 263 -7.81 -4.81 4.18
C GLY A 263 -6.57 -3.92 4.25
N TYR A 264 -5.65 -4.13 5.19
CA TYR A 264 -4.37 -3.41 5.28
C TYR A 264 -3.32 -4.11 4.42
N ALA A 265 -2.64 -3.33 3.58
CA ALA A 265 -1.67 -3.82 2.62
C ALA A 265 -0.26 -3.93 3.20
N ALA A 266 0.52 -4.83 2.63
CA ALA A 266 1.97 -4.75 2.54
C ALA A 266 2.37 -4.42 1.11
N ASP A 267 3.51 -3.78 0.91
CA ASP A 267 4.10 -3.41 -0.36
C ASP A 267 5.60 -3.69 -0.33
N ILE A 268 6.03 -4.72 -1.04
CA ILE A 268 7.39 -5.25 -0.91
C ILE A 268 7.97 -5.53 -2.28
N THR A 269 9.17 -4.99 -2.53
CA THR A 269 9.95 -5.36 -3.71
C THR A 269 11.29 -5.97 -3.33
N ARG A 270 11.69 -7.01 -4.07
CA ARG A 270 13.01 -7.61 -4.02
C ARG A 270 13.54 -7.88 -5.43
N THR A 271 14.85 -7.68 -5.60
CA THR A 271 15.54 -8.05 -6.82
C THR A 271 16.62 -9.07 -6.52
N TYR A 272 16.67 -10.13 -7.33
CA TYR A 272 17.64 -11.22 -7.24
C TYR A 272 18.48 -11.28 -8.51
N SER A 273 19.79 -11.45 -8.34
CA SER A 273 20.70 -11.79 -9.43
C SER A 273 20.88 -13.29 -9.51
N ASN A 274 20.84 -13.86 -10.69
CA ASN A 274 21.19 -15.28 -10.90
C ASN A 274 22.70 -15.40 -11.21
N GLY A 275 23.53 -15.29 -10.18
CA GLY A 275 24.98 -15.32 -10.24
C GLY A 275 25.63 -14.06 -9.68
N GLU A 276 26.95 -14.14 -9.56
CA GLU A 276 27.81 -13.03 -9.11
C GLU A 276 28.20 -12.09 -10.26
N GLY A 277 28.68 -10.89 -9.95
CA GLY A 277 29.19 -9.91 -10.90
C GLY A 277 28.60 -8.51 -10.73
N GLU A 278 28.84 -7.62 -11.70
CA GLU A 278 28.49 -6.19 -11.64
C GLU A 278 27.02 -5.93 -11.26
N PHE A 279 26.08 -6.72 -11.76
CA PHE A 279 24.65 -6.56 -11.43
C PHE A 279 24.34 -7.01 -10.00
N ALA A 280 24.94 -8.11 -9.53
CA ALA A 280 24.78 -8.56 -8.15
C ALA A 280 25.36 -7.55 -7.14
N ASP A 281 26.49 -6.89 -7.50
CA ASP A 281 27.08 -5.81 -6.71
C ASP A 281 26.15 -4.60 -6.63
N LEU A 282 25.52 -4.23 -7.75
CA LEU A 282 24.51 -3.17 -7.76
C LEU A 282 23.29 -3.51 -6.90
N VAL A 283 22.80 -4.74 -6.94
CA VAL A 283 21.68 -5.18 -6.08
C VAL A 283 22.05 -5.02 -4.60
N ARG A 284 23.26 -5.43 -4.21
CA ARG A 284 23.76 -5.25 -2.83
C ARG A 284 23.88 -3.76 -2.47
N GLY A 285 24.40 -2.95 -3.37
CA GLY A 285 24.52 -1.50 -3.16
C GLY A 285 23.16 -0.81 -2.99
N VAL A 286 22.14 -1.21 -3.78
CA VAL A 286 20.77 -0.69 -3.61
C VAL A 286 20.16 -1.17 -2.28
N ASP A 287 20.42 -2.41 -1.85
CA ASP A 287 19.95 -2.93 -0.57
C ASP A 287 20.57 -2.16 0.62
N GLU A 288 21.87 -1.87 0.56
CA GLU A 288 22.60 -1.10 1.58
C GLU A 288 22.09 0.35 1.68
N LEU A 289 21.96 1.06 0.56
CA LEU A 289 21.44 2.43 0.58
C LEU A 289 19.98 2.50 1.01
N GLN A 290 19.18 1.47 0.69
CA GLN A 290 17.79 1.37 1.15
C GLN A 290 17.70 1.29 2.68
N LEU A 291 18.58 0.55 3.34
CA LEU A 291 18.65 0.49 4.80
C LEU A 291 19.01 1.86 5.41
N VAL A 292 19.90 2.62 4.78
CA VAL A 292 20.23 4.00 5.19
C VAL A 292 18.99 4.89 5.11
N LEU A 293 18.19 4.76 4.03
CA LEU A 293 16.96 5.51 3.85
C LEU A 293 15.86 5.09 4.84
N CYS A 294 15.72 3.80 5.14
CA CYS A 294 14.82 3.31 6.19
C CYS A 294 15.17 3.90 7.56
N ALA A 295 16.45 4.00 7.88
CA ALA A 295 16.92 4.61 9.14
C ALA A 295 16.65 6.12 9.23
N ALA A 296 16.42 6.79 8.10
CA ALA A 296 16.05 8.20 8.05
C ALA A 296 14.54 8.45 8.34
N ILE A 297 13.71 7.40 8.41
CA ILE A 297 12.28 7.49 8.73
C ILE A 297 12.13 7.80 10.23
N ARG A 298 12.10 9.09 10.56
CA ARG A 298 12.00 9.57 11.94
C ARG A 298 10.94 10.64 12.08
N SER A 299 10.37 10.75 13.26
CA SER A 299 9.44 11.84 13.58
C SER A 299 10.02 13.20 13.19
N GLN A 300 9.21 14.02 12.53
CA GLN A 300 9.54 15.36 12.00
C GLN A 300 10.51 15.39 10.81
N ALA A 301 11.00 14.25 10.32
CA ALA A 301 11.76 14.21 9.06
C ALA A 301 10.87 14.66 7.89
N ASP A 302 11.41 15.49 7.02
CA ASP A 302 10.74 15.90 5.79
C ASP A 302 10.94 14.82 4.72
N TYR A 303 9.87 14.19 4.26
CA TYR A 303 9.98 13.09 3.31
C TYR A 303 10.57 13.52 1.94
N ARG A 304 10.46 14.80 1.60
CA ARG A 304 11.09 15.37 0.39
C ARG A 304 12.61 15.31 0.48
N GLU A 305 13.19 15.55 1.67
CA GLU A 305 14.63 15.46 1.90
C GLU A 305 15.12 14.01 1.84
N ILE A 306 14.31 13.04 2.30
CA ILE A 306 14.61 11.60 2.17
C ILE A 306 14.64 11.21 0.68
N HIS A 307 13.71 11.72 -0.12
CA HIS A 307 13.71 11.52 -1.56
C HIS A 307 14.97 12.08 -2.24
N LEU A 308 15.36 13.30 -1.90
CA LEU A 308 16.58 13.89 -2.45
C LEU A 308 17.86 13.17 -1.96
N LEU A 309 17.85 12.68 -0.72
CA LEU A 309 18.92 11.81 -0.21
C LEU A 309 19.01 10.52 -1.02
N ALA A 310 17.88 9.89 -1.38
CA ALA A 310 17.87 8.70 -2.23
C ALA A 310 18.53 8.97 -3.58
N HIS A 311 18.21 10.09 -4.24
CA HIS A 311 18.86 10.46 -5.50
C HIS A 311 20.38 10.66 -5.35
N ARG A 312 20.86 11.27 -4.24
CA ARG A 312 22.30 11.42 -3.98
C ARG A 312 23.00 10.07 -3.75
N LEU A 313 22.38 9.19 -2.96
CA LEU A 313 22.94 7.86 -2.70
C LEU A 313 22.97 6.99 -3.96
N ILE A 314 21.90 7.02 -4.77
CA ILE A 314 21.85 6.33 -6.07
C ILE A 314 22.91 6.91 -7.03
N ALA A 315 23.07 8.23 -7.10
CA ALA A 315 24.10 8.85 -7.93
C ALA A 315 25.52 8.41 -7.49
N GLY A 316 25.78 8.33 -6.17
CA GLY A 316 27.02 7.78 -5.63
C GLY A 316 27.25 6.34 -6.06
N LEU A 317 26.24 5.47 -5.93
CA LEU A 317 26.35 4.08 -6.37
C LEU A 317 26.57 3.94 -7.89
N LEU A 318 25.94 4.80 -8.71
CA LEU A 318 26.15 4.81 -10.16
C LEU A 318 27.58 5.27 -10.54
N LEU A 319 28.18 6.20 -9.78
CA LEU A 319 29.57 6.63 -9.92
C LEU A 319 30.53 5.50 -9.57
N ASP A 320 30.34 4.85 -8.41
CA ASP A 320 31.18 3.75 -7.92
C ASP A 320 31.14 2.54 -8.87
N ALA A 321 29.97 2.29 -9.47
CA ALA A 321 29.79 1.24 -10.48
C ALA A 321 30.29 1.61 -11.88
N GLY A 322 30.84 2.81 -12.09
CA GLY A 322 31.29 3.28 -13.38
C GLY A 322 30.20 3.34 -14.45
N ILE A 323 28.96 3.67 -14.05
CA ILE A 323 27.82 3.86 -14.96
C ILE A 323 27.73 5.32 -15.39
N ILE A 324 28.06 6.25 -14.50
CA ILE A 324 28.12 7.69 -14.76
C ILE A 324 29.46 8.26 -14.32
N GLU A 325 29.79 9.49 -14.76
CA GLU A 325 30.98 10.23 -14.32
C GLU A 325 30.62 11.59 -13.71
N GLY A 326 31.52 12.15 -12.88
CA GLY A 326 31.44 13.47 -12.27
C GLY A 326 31.15 13.40 -10.78
N ASP A 327 30.20 14.19 -10.28
CA ASP A 327 29.83 14.37 -8.88
C ASP A 327 28.36 14.03 -8.61
N ALA A 328 28.06 13.49 -7.43
CA ALA A 328 26.71 13.02 -7.10
C ALA A 328 25.69 14.17 -6.99
N ASP A 329 26.05 15.30 -6.37
CA ASP A 329 25.15 16.44 -6.24
C ASP A 329 24.87 17.09 -7.60
N GLU A 330 25.86 17.16 -8.45
CA GLU A 330 25.71 17.62 -9.85
C GLU A 330 24.86 16.65 -10.67
N ALA A 331 24.98 15.33 -10.44
CA ALA A 331 24.13 14.33 -11.09
C ALA A 331 22.64 14.49 -10.68
N VAL A 332 22.37 14.85 -9.44
CA VAL A 332 21.01 15.17 -8.98
C VAL A 332 20.53 16.48 -9.60
N ALA A 333 21.32 17.55 -9.50
CA ALA A 333 20.95 18.87 -10.00
C ALA A 333 20.69 18.91 -11.52
N SER A 334 21.44 18.14 -12.30
CA SER A 334 21.27 18.03 -13.75
C SER A 334 20.15 17.07 -14.18
N GLY A 335 19.56 16.30 -13.27
CA GLY A 335 18.57 15.26 -13.57
C GLY A 335 19.19 13.95 -14.09
N LEU A 336 20.51 13.79 -14.05
CA LEU A 336 21.19 12.56 -14.49
C LEU A 336 20.79 11.36 -13.63
N SER A 337 20.64 11.52 -12.31
CA SER A 337 20.13 10.47 -11.42
C SER A 337 18.72 10.01 -11.79
N SER A 338 17.88 10.92 -12.32
CA SER A 338 16.50 10.60 -12.72
C SER A 338 16.41 9.79 -14.00
N VAL A 339 17.49 9.68 -14.77
CA VAL A 339 17.56 8.76 -15.93
C VAL A 339 17.48 7.31 -15.47
N PHE A 340 18.07 7.01 -14.30
CA PHE A 340 18.13 5.67 -13.72
C PHE A 340 17.14 5.45 -12.57
N PHE A 341 16.69 6.52 -11.91
CA PHE A 341 15.70 6.49 -10.83
C PHE A 341 14.58 7.51 -11.11
N PRO A 342 13.58 7.16 -11.95
CA PRO A 342 12.60 8.13 -12.46
C PRO A 342 11.37 8.32 -11.57
N HIS A 343 11.19 7.59 -10.47
CA HIS A 343 9.99 7.64 -9.64
C HIS A 343 10.23 8.23 -8.23
N GLY A 344 9.21 8.30 -7.41
CA GLY A 344 9.32 8.73 -6.01
C GLY A 344 9.96 7.67 -5.14
N ILE A 345 10.58 8.08 -4.02
CA ILE A 345 11.19 7.13 -3.07
C ILE A 345 10.15 6.29 -2.32
N GLY A 346 8.87 6.61 -2.44
CA GLY A 346 7.80 5.90 -1.77
C GLY A 346 6.56 6.77 -1.51
N HIS A 347 5.66 6.22 -0.72
CA HIS A 347 4.34 6.77 -0.43
C HIS A 347 3.83 6.32 0.94
N LEU A 348 2.70 6.89 1.39
CA LEU A 348 1.95 6.35 2.51
C LEU A 348 1.35 4.98 2.14
N LEU A 349 1.32 4.07 3.10
CA LEU A 349 0.75 2.73 2.97
C LEU A 349 -0.31 2.50 4.05
N GLY A 350 -1.36 1.72 3.74
CA GLY A 350 -2.40 1.39 4.71
C GLY A 350 -3.54 0.55 4.13
N LEU A 351 -4.77 1.05 4.21
CA LEU A 351 -5.96 0.45 3.59
C LEU A 351 -5.93 0.54 2.05
N GLN A 352 -5.12 1.42 1.52
CA GLN A 352 -4.78 1.51 0.11
C GLN A 352 -3.26 1.39 -0.01
N VAL A 353 -2.78 0.81 -1.09
CA VAL A 353 -1.35 0.68 -1.38
C VAL A 353 -0.73 2.07 -1.49
N HIS A 354 -1.17 2.88 -2.45
CA HIS A 354 -0.90 4.31 -2.45
C HIS A 354 -1.92 5.00 -1.55
N ASP A 355 -1.64 5.06 -0.24
CA ASP A 355 -2.61 5.61 0.71
C ASP A 355 -2.74 7.14 0.53
N ILE A 356 -3.91 7.64 0.92
CA ILE A 356 -4.32 9.03 0.68
C ILE A 356 -3.60 10.03 1.59
N ALA A 357 -3.75 11.32 1.25
CA ALA A 357 -3.21 12.47 1.98
C ALA A 357 -1.67 12.60 2.01
N GLY A 358 -0.93 11.89 1.16
CA GLY A 358 0.53 12.01 1.10
C GLY A 358 1.03 13.42 0.74
N LEU A 359 0.22 14.21 0.03
CA LEU A 359 0.55 15.58 -0.38
C LEU A 359 -0.12 16.66 0.50
N ALA A 360 -0.97 16.27 1.46
CA ALA A 360 -1.73 17.22 2.27
C ALA A 360 -0.86 17.84 3.37
N GLY A 361 -0.81 19.17 3.42
CA GLY A 361 -0.12 19.93 4.46
C GLY A 361 -0.95 20.11 5.74
N ASP A 362 -2.27 20.02 5.60
CA ASP A 362 -3.23 20.18 6.69
C ASP A 362 -4.53 19.42 6.40
N ALA A 363 -5.43 19.43 7.37
CA ALA A 363 -6.72 18.76 7.29
C ALA A 363 -7.70 19.42 6.29
N SER A 364 -7.43 20.63 5.80
CA SER A 364 -8.25 21.27 4.75
C SER A 364 -7.94 20.70 3.35
N GLY A 365 -6.84 19.97 3.20
CA GLY A 365 -6.36 19.43 1.93
C GLY A 365 -5.42 20.37 1.17
N THR A 366 -4.90 21.43 1.81
CA THR A 366 -3.86 22.28 1.24
C THR A 366 -2.63 21.45 0.89
N GLY A 367 -2.16 21.53 -0.36
CA GLY A 367 -1.06 20.69 -0.83
C GLY A 367 0.31 21.24 -0.47
N ILE A 368 1.26 20.34 -0.13
CA ILE A 368 2.69 20.65 -0.03
C ILE A 368 3.35 20.37 -1.38
N PRO A 369 4.05 21.32 -2.01
CA PRO A 369 4.65 21.11 -3.32
C PRO A 369 5.78 20.08 -3.27
N ARG A 370 5.93 19.34 -4.37
CA ARG A 370 7.06 18.44 -4.60
C ARG A 370 8.35 19.23 -4.84
N PRO A 371 9.52 18.63 -4.62
CA PRO A 371 10.79 19.20 -5.06
C PRO A 371 10.78 19.44 -6.58
N ALA A 372 11.42 20.53 -7.03
CA ALA A 372 11.55 20.81 -8.45
C ALA A 372 12.27 19.67 -9.18
N GLY A 373 11.77 19.27 -10.33
CA GLY A 373 12.33 18.14 -11.10
C GLY A 373 11.86 16.75 -10.66
N HIS A 374 11.05 16.62 -9.59
CA HIS A 374 10.59 15.35 -9.05
C HIS A 374 9.04 15.21 -9.04
N PRO A 375 8.38 15.17 -10.22
CA PRO A 375 6.92 15.23 -10.31
C PRO A 375 6.20 13.97 -9.79
N TYR A 376 6.92 12.85 -9.66
CA TYR A 376 6.33 11.56 -9.31
C TYR A 376 6.40 11.22 -7.81
N LEU A 377 6.97 12.10 -6.97
CA LEU A 377 6.95 11.90 -5.52
C LEU A 377 5.51 11.93 -4.99
N ARG A 378 5.11 10.91 -4.22
CA ARG A 378 3.73 10.74 -3.72
C ARG A 378 3.54 11.19 -2.27
N LEU A 379 4.64 11.48 -1.54
CA LEU A 379 4.61 11.93 -0.15
C LEU A 379 5.50 13.15 0.01
N THR A 380 4.92 14.25 0.53
CA THR A 380 5.62 15.52 0.76
C THR A 380 5.49 16.02 2.20
N ARG A 381 4.83 15.23 3.07
CA ARG A 381 4.61 15.57 4.48
C ARG A 381 5.87 15.38 5.31
N ARG A 382 5.89 16.09 6.46
CA ARG A 382 6.75 15.71 7.58
C ARG A 382 6.18 14.45 8.23
N LEU A 383 7.07 13.53 8.57
CA LEU A 383 6.67 12.25 9.15
C LEU A 383 6.23 12.43 10.62
N GLU A 384 5.21 11.70 10.99
CA GLU A 384 4.66 11.65 12.34
C GLU A 384 4.66 10.22 12.85
N PRO A 385 4.80 9.99 14.16
CA PRO A 385 4.63 8.65 14.73
C PRO A 385 3.27 8.06 14.34
N GLY A 386 3.27 6.82 13.86
CA GLY A 386 2.09 6.14 13.32
C GLY A 386 1.98 6.20 11.80
N PHE A 387 2.79 6.99 11.08
CA PHE A 387 2.88 6.87 9.62
C PHE A 387 3.54 5.55 9.25
N VAL A 388 3.02 4.88 8.24
CA VAL A 388 3.70 3.78 7.56
C VAL A 388 3.93 4.20 6.11
N VAL A 389 5.17 4.07 5.67
CA VAL A 389 5.62 4.50 4.36
C VAL A 389 6.41 3.38 3.69
N THR A 390 6.38 3.33 2.36
CA THR A 390 7.33 2.54 1.58
C THR A 390 8.65 3.27 1.44
N ILE A 391 9.75 2.54 1.31
CA ILE A 391 11.07 3.02 0.93
C ILE A 391 11.59 2.12 -0.17
N GLU A 392 11.54 2.62 -1.41
CA GLU A 392 11.67 1.86 -2.66
C GLU A 392 12.71 2.44 -3.64
N PRO A 393 13.98 2.64 -3.25
CA PRO A 393 15.00 3.04 -4.20
C PRO A 393 15.19 1.99 -5.29
N GLY A 394 15.53 2.45 -6.51
CA GLY A 394 15.78 1.56 -7.62
C GLY A 394 16.73 2.14 -8.66
N ILE A 395 17.30 1.26 -9.49
CA ILE A 395 18.12 1.61 -10.66
C ILE A 395 17.56 0.84 -11.85
N TYR A 396 17.22 1.54 -12.92
CA TYR A 396 16.59 0.95 -14.09
C TYR A 396 17.28 1.33 -15.37
N PHE A 397 17.36 0.39 -16.32
CA PHE A 397 17.89 0.58 -17.65
C PHE A 397 16.74 0.69 -18.68
N ILE A 398 15.92 1.76 -18.51
CA ILE A 398 14.70 1.99 -19.32
C ILE A 398 15.09 2.58 -20.68
N ASP A 399 14.86 1.85 -21.77
CA ASP A 399 15.24 2.22 -23.13
C ASP A 399 14.84 3.64 -23.52
N LEU A 400 13.61 4.04 -23.21
CA LEU A 400 13.09 5.38 -23.54
C LEU A 400 13.91 6.48 -22.86
N LEU A 401 14.22 6.34 -21.56
CA LEU A 401 14.99 7.33 -20.80
C LEU A 401 16.45 7.36 -21.23
N LEU A 402 17.04 6.19 -21.49
CA LEU A 402 18.41 6.06 -22.00
C LEU A 402 18.56 6.70 -23.38
N GLN A 403 17.60 6.49 -24.29
CA GLN A 403 17.62 7.13 -25.63
C GLN A 403 17.48 8.66 -25.54
N GLN A 404 16.59 9.15 -24.65
CA GLN A 404 16.47 10.60 -24.40
C GLN A 404 17.77 11.19 -23.83
N ALA A 405 18.38 10.52 -22.86
CA ALA A 405 19.65 10.94 -22.28
C ALA A 405 20.78 10.95 -23.33
N ARG A 406 20.86 9.92 -24.18
CA ARG A 406 21.90 9.79 -25.23
C ARG A 406 21.89 10.95 -26.22
N SER A 407 20.73 11.50 -26.53
CA SER A 407 20.57 12.65 -27.43
C SER A 407 20.86 14.01 -26.76
N GLY A 408 20.97 14.06 -25.44
CA GLY A 408 21.15 15.28 -24.65
C GLY A 408 22.56 15.48 -24.09
N ALA A 409 22.79 16.63 -23.44
CA ALA A 409 24.06 16.94 -22.78
C ALA A 409 24.42 15.95 -21.66
N ILE A 410 23.39 15.44 -20.93
CA ILE A 410 23.56 14.48 -19.83
C ILE A 410 24.18 13.17 -20.32
N GLY A 411 23.90 12.76 -21.55
CA GLY A 411 24.38 11.52 -22.13
C GLY A 411 25.89 11.43 -22.30
N ARG A 412 26.62 12.55 -22.27
CA ARG A 412 28.09 12.57 -22.30
C ARG A 412 28.69 12.07 -20.98
N ARG A 413 27.94 12.10 -19.92
CA ARG A 413 28.36 11.67 -18.58
C ARG A 413 27.96 10.22 -18.27
N ILE A 414 27.46 9.49 -19.26
CA ILE A 414 27.03 8.08 -19.12
C ILE A 414 28.06 7.21 -19.86
N HIS A 415 28.58 6.20 -19.17
CA HIS A 415 29.44 5.17 -19.73
C HIS A 415 28.58 4.10 -20.42
N TRP A 416 28.31 4.34 -21.72
CA TRP A 416 27.38 3.55 -22.50
C TRP A 416 27.75 2.06 -22.60
N ASP A 417 29.04 1.72 -22.65
CA ASP A 417 29.49 0.33 -22.68
C ASP A 417 29.09 -0.42 -21.41
N THR A 418 29.13 0.24 -20.22
CA THR A 418 28.68 -0.31 -18.97
C THR A 418 27.15 -0.46 -18.96
N VAL A 419 26.43 0.55 -19.42
CA VAL A 419 24.97 0.51 -19.56
C VAL A 419 24.53 -0.65 -20.46
N GLU A 420 25.16 -0.83 -21.65
CA GLU A 420 24.78 -1.92 -22.57
C GLU A 420 25.06 -3.33 -21.98
N ARG A 421 26.08 -3.48 -21.12
CA ARG A 421 26.32 -4.76 -20.40
C ARG A 421 25.26 -5.05 -19.33
N LEU A 422 24.77 -4.00 -18.63
CA LEU A 422 23.82 -4.14 -17.53
C LEU A 422 22.35 -4.13 -18.01
N ARG A 423 22.04 -3.50 -19.12
CA ARG A 423 20.70 -3.36 -19.68
C ARG A 423 19.92 -4.69 -19.81
N PRO A 424 20.51 -5.84 -20.18
CA PRO A 424 19.82 -7.12 -20.23
C PRO A 424 19.30 -7.64 -18.86
N TYR A 425 19.69 -7.04 -17.75
CA TYR A 425 19.19 -7.33 -16.40
C TYR A 425 17.96 -6.49 -16.03
N GLY A 426 17.61 -5.47 -16.82
CA GLY A 426 16.42 -4.65 -16.70
C GLY A 426 16.48 -3.60 -15.61
N GLY A 427 16.29 -3.97 -14.37
CA GLY A 427 16.27 -3.02 -13.26
C GLY A 427 16.36 -3.67 -11.88
N ILE A 428 16.55 -2.81 -10.87
CA ILE A 428 16.65 -3.15 -9.47
C ILE A 428 15.66 -2.28 -8.70
N ARG A 429 14.85 -2.87 -7.83
CA ARG A 429 14.10 -2.19 -6.79
C ARG A 429 14.18 -3.03 -5.51
N ILE A 430 14.45 -2.37 -4.40
CA ILE A 430 14.38 -2.94 -3.05
C ILE A 430 13.43 -2.04 -2.26
N GLU A 431 12.37 -2.62 -1.73
CA GLU A 431 11.29 -1.88 -1.07
C GLU A 431 10.89 -2.52 0.23
N ASP A 432 10.79 -1.70 1.26
CA ASP A 432 10.29 -2.09 2.58
C ASP A 432 9.18 -1.16 3.06
N ASP A 433 8.25 -1.73 3.82
CA ASP A 433 7.27 -1.01 4.63
C ASP A 433 7.89 -0.59 5.95
N VAL A 434 7.93 0.71 6.22
CA VAL A 434 8.58 1.28 7.40
C VAL A 434 7.61 2.13 8.21
N ALA A 435 7.42 1.78 9.48
CA ALA A 435 6.63 2.56 10.41
C ALA A 435 7.49 3.62 11.11
N CYS A 436 7.08 4.88 10.98
CA CYS A 436 7.62 5.98 11.77
C CYS A 436 7.16 5.84 13.22
N THR A 437 8.09 5.86 14.15
CA THR A 437 7.83 5.80 15.59
C THR A 437 8.35 7.05 16.29
N ALA A 438 8.08 7.19 17.59
CA ALA A 438 8.69 8.25 18.39
C ALA A 438 10.20 8.04 18.61
N GLY A 439 10.72 6.84 18.35
CA GLY A 439 12.13 6.46 18.48
C GLY A 439 12.71 5.94 17.17
N THR A 440 13.33 4.76 17.21
CA THR A 440 13.85 4.06 16.01
C THR A 440 12.68 3.58 15.14
N PRO A 441 12.73 3.79 13.83
CA PRO A 441 11.70 3.28 12.93
C PRO A 441 11.60 1.75 13.00
N GLU A 442 10.40 1.22 12.80
CA GLU A 442 10.16 -0.22 12.71
C GLU A 442 10.08 -0.61 11.22
N ASN A 443 10.96 -1.48 10.76
CA ASN A 443 10.91 -2.01 9.40
C ASN A 443 10.09 -3.31 9.39
N LEU A 444 8.80 -3.20 9.02
CA LEU A 444 7.85 -4.31 9.05
C LEU A 444 8.28 -5.45 8.12
N THR A 445 8.88 -5.10 7.00
CA THR A 445 9.34 -6.06 5.97
C THR A 445 10.56 -6.85 6.44
N ARG A 446 11.63 -6.15 6.91
CA ARG A 446 12.86 -6.82 7.38
C ARG A 446 12.59 -7.69 8.60
N ASP A 447 11.76 -7.20 9.52
CA ASP A 447 11.34 -7.94 10.70
C ASP A 447 10.54 -9.21 10.33
N ALA A 448 9.78 -9.17 9.23
CA ALA A 448 9.08 -10.34 8.70
C ALA A 448 10.04 -11.34 8.06
N PHE A 449 11.01 -10.88 7.25
CA PHE A 449 12.05 -11.75 6.67
C PHE A 449 12.93 -12.42 7.74
N ALA A 450 13.26 -11.71 8.82
CA ALA A 450 14.08 -12.26 9.91
C ALA A 450 13.40 -13.38 10.71
N LYS A 451 12.08 -13.58 10.52
CA LYS A 451 11.28 -14.62 11.20
C LYS A 451 11.01 -15.84 10.32
N GLN A 452 11.48 -15.82 9.05
CA GLN A 452 11.37 -16.95 8.11
C GLN A 452 12.56 -17.90 8.25
#